data_713b4318b8e05527967f72446890563b
#
_entry.id   713b4318b8e05527967f72446890563b
#
_cell.length_a   1.000
_cell.length_b   1.000
_cell.length_c   1.000
_cell.angle_alpha   90.00
_cell.angle_beta   90.00
_cell.angle_gamma   90.00
#
_symmetry.space_group_name_H-M   'P 1'
#
loop_
_entity.id
_entity.type
_entity.pdbx_description
1 polymer ?
#
loop_
_entity_poly.entity_id
_entity_poly.type
_entity_poly.pdbx_seq_one_letter_code
_entity_poly.pdbx_strand_id
1 'polypeptide(L)'
;MMLSRLFSPLSRSITKTALRTATTSTSAKITIGEQSREVFDREDKYGAHNYHPIPVALAKGEGTVVWDVEGKRYYDFLSAYSAVNQGHCHPRIINALKKQADILTLTSRAFYNNVLGEYEEYVTQLFGYDKVLPMNTGVEGGETATKLARKWGYKKKGIPANQAKQVFAKGNFWGRTLAAISSSTDPESYQGFGPYMPGYILIPYNDLKALDEATKDPTVCAFMVEPIQGEAGVVVPDPGYLQGVREICTKNNVLFIADEVQTGLARTGRRLCVDHDNVRPDIIILGKALSGGMYPVSAVLADDDIMLSIQPGEHGSTYGGNPLGCKVAIEALKVLEEERLAENAEKMGQIMRAELNSLPKNVVKIVRGKGLLNAIVINDKIDAWDVCLRLRDNGLLAKPTHGDKIRFSPPLVITEEQLRESCHIIKKTVMSFT
;
A
#
# COMPACT_ATOMS: atom_id res chain seq x y z
N MET A 1 7.18 -49.72 42.16
CA MET A 1 5.72 -49.65 42.37
C MET A 1 5.19 -48.67 41.36
N MET A 2 4.78 -49.17 40.25
CA MET A 2 3.41 -49.32 39.71
C MET A 2 2.52 -48.08 39.92
N LEU A 3 2.25 -47.38 38.79
CA LEU A 3 0.87 -47.23 38.29
C LEU A 3 0.94 -46.67 36.86
N SER A 4 0.72 -47.55 35.92
CA SER A 4 0.31 -47.28 34.53
C SER A 4 -1.21 -47.17 34.45
N ARG A 5 -1.71 -46.46 33.45
CA ARG A 5 -3.05 -46.38 32.83
C ARG A 5 -3.56 -44.92 32.84
N LEU A 6 -4.12 -44.33 31.82
CA LEU A 6 -4.83 -44.76 30.60
C LEU A 6 -4.96 -43.53 29.70
N PHE A 7 -4.54 -43.52 28.49
CA PHE A 7 -5.04 -42.59 27.46
C PHE A 7 -5.74 -43.41 26.38
N SER A 8 -7.05 -43.27 26.33
CA SER A 8 -7.93 -43.73 25.27
C SER A 8 -8.07 -42.65 24.21
N PRO A 9 -8.01 -42.94 22.91
CA PRO A 9 -8.25 -41.93 21.87
C PRO A 9 -9.75 -41.75 21.64
N LEU A 10 -10.22 -40.56 21.92
CA LEU A 10 -11.56 -40.09 21.48
C LEU A 10 -11.50 -39.74 19.99
N SER A 11 -12.02 -40.61 19.16
CA SER A 11 -12.38 -40.34 17.78
C SER A 11 -13.47 -39.26 17.75
N ARG A 12 -13.17 -38.05 17.27
CA ARG A 12 -14.18 -37.08 16.89
C ARG A 12 -14.43 -37.16 15.39
N SER A 13 -15.60 -37.66 15.07
CA SER A 13 -16.26 -37.64 13.78
C SER A 13 -16.26 -36.20 13.20
N ILE A 14 -15.59 -36.04 12.06
CA ILE A 14 -15.69 -34.83 11.25
C ILE A 14 -17.00 -34.94 10.48
N THR A 15 -17.99 -34.18 10.90
CA THR A 15 -19.24 -33.98 10.17
C THR A 15 -18.96 -33.26 8.86
N LYS A 16 -19.20 -33.95 7.74
CA LYS A 16 -19.24 -33.38 6.40
C LYS A 16 -20.27 -32.25 6.35
N THR A 17 -19.81 -31.04 6.25
CA THR A 17 -20.67 -29.88 5.99
C THR A 17 -21.05 -29.88 4.50
N ALA A 18 -22.34 -29.68 4.28
CA ALA A 18 -23.05 -29.86 3.02
C ALA A 18 -22.46 -29.08 1.86
N LEU A 19 -22.37 -29.77 0.70
CA LEU A 19 -22.25 -29.15 -0.63
C LEU A 19 -23.39 -28.14 -0.81
N ARG A 20 -23.05 -26.85 -0.92
CA ARG A 20 -23.96 -25.86 -1.50
C ARG A 20 -24.07 -26.14 -2.99
N THR A 21 -25.26 -26.41 -3.43
CA THR A 21 -25.68 -26.51 -4.84
C THR A 21 -25.28 -25.21 -5.55
N ALA A 22 -24.27 -25.32 -6.43
CA ALA A 22 -23.88 -24.24 -7.34
C ALA A 22 -25.02 -24.10 -8.39
N THR A 23 -25.63 -22.94 -8.42
CA THR A 23 -26.41 -22.46 -9.55
C THR A 23 -25.49 -22.38 -10.77
N THR A 24 -25.75 -23.14 -11.78
CA THR A 24 -25.02 -23.23 -13.05
C THR A 24 -25.17 -21.93 -13.84
N SER A 25 -24.22 -20.99 -13.64
CA SER A 25 -23.91 -19.95 -14.60
C SER A 25 -23.05 -20.57 -15.69
N THR A 26 -23.53 -20.64 -16.92
CA THR A 26 -22.76 -21.04 -18.10
C THR A 26 -21.77 -19.94 -18.50
N SER A 27 -20.71 -19.72 -17.72
CA SER A 27 -19.52 -19.05 -18.18
C SER A 27 -18.60 -20.09 -18.80
N ALA A 28 -18.17 -19.89 -20.05
CA ALA A 28 -17.12 -20.70 -20.65
C ALA A 28 -15.93 -20.74 -19.66
N LYS A 29 -15.64 -21.89 -19.06
CA LYS A 29 -14.49 -22.09 -18.19
C LYS A 29 -13.26 -21.82 -19.05
N ILE A 30 -12.53 -20.72 -18.79
CA ILE A 30 -11.22 -20.54 -19.40
C ILE A 30 -10.35 -21.70 -18.92
N THR A 31 -9.83 -22.45 -19.89
CA THR A 31 -8.89 -23.53 -19.63
C THR A 31 -7.58 -22.89 -19.20
N ILE A 32 -7.17 -23.12 -17.97
CA ILE A 32 -5.82 -22.76 -17.49
C ILE A 32 -4.83 -23.53 -18.34
N GLY A 33 -3.85 -22.84 -18.96
CA GLY A 33 -2.83 -23.44 -19.80
C GLY A 33 -1.90 -24.35 -19.00
N GLU A 34 -1.17 -25.20 -19.70
CA GLU A 34 -0.26 -26.17 -19.08
C GLU A 34 0.90 -25.49 -18.34
N GLN A 35 1.50 -24.44 -18.95
CA GLN A 35 2.59 -23.67 -18.33
C GLN A 35 2.13 -22.97 -17.04
N SER A 36 0.92 -22.37 -17.05
CA SER A 36 0.34 -21.77 -15.83
C SER A 36 0.15 -22.79 -14.73
N ARG A 37 -0.33 -24.00 -15.07
CA ARG A 37 -0.48 -25.09 -14.06
C ARG A 37 0.85 -25.48 -13.45
N GLU A 38 1.89 -25.65 -14.24
CA GLU A 38 3.23 -25.95 -13.73
C GLU A 38 3.74 -24.89 -12.75
N VAL A 39 3.45 -23.58 -13.03
CA VAL A 39 3.81 -22.47 -12.12
C VAL A 39 3.01 -22.59 -10.82
N PHE A 40 1.69 -22.81 -10.91
CA PHE A 40 0.82 -22.91 -9.72
C PHE A 40 1.20 -24.14 -8.86
N ASP A 41 1.38 -25.31 -9.46
CA ASP A 41 1.72 -26.53 -8.76
C ASP A 41 3.09 -26.42 -8.07
N ARG A 42 4.04 -25.72 -8.68
CA ARG A 42 5.37 -25.46 -8.08
C ARG A 42 5.24 -24.52 -6.88
N GLU A 43 4.49 -23.42 -6.99
CA GLU A 43 4.27 -22.49 -5.89
C GLU A 43 3.46 -23.15 -4.76
N ASP A 44 2.42 -23.92 -5.10
CA ASP A 44 1.64 -24.68 -4.12
C ASP A 44 2.49 -25.69 -3.35
N LYS A 45 3.39 -26.38 -4.04
CA LYS A 45 4.25 -27.37 -3.42
C LYS A 45 5.33 -26.80 -2.49
N TYR A 46 5.90 -25.65 -2.83
CA TYR A 46 7.07 -25.11 -2.14
C TYR A 46 6.83 -23.78 -1.40
N GLY A 47 5.72 -23.11 -1.68
CA GLY A 47 5.36 -21.83 -1.07
C GLY A 47 4.67 -21.98 0.29
N ALA A 48 4.54 -20.86 1.00
CA ALA A 48 3.94 -20.82 2.35
C ALA A 48 2.41 -20.71 2.36
N HIS A 49 1.75 -20.60 1.23
CA HIS A 49 0.28 -20.42 1.03
C HIS A 49 -0.31 -19.24 1.81
N ASN A 50 0.47 -18.19 1.98
CA ASN A 50 0.07 -16.98 2.72
C ASN A 50 -0.73 -15.97 1.87
N TYR A 51 -0.92 -16.23 0.59
CA TYR A 51 -1.75 -15.44 -0.32
C TYR A 51 -2.76 -16.31 -1.08
N HIS A 52 -3.86 -15.68 -1.50
CA HIS A 52 -4.80 -16.25 -2.47
C HIS A 52 -4.74 -15.42 -3.75
N PRO A 53 -3.86 -15.74 -4.71
CA PRO A 53 -3.69 -14.99 -5.95
C PRO A 53 -4.82 -15.21 -6.93
N ILE A 54 -5.10 -14.22 -7.79
CA ILE A 54 -5.88 -14.43 -9.02
C ILE A 54 -5.10 -15.42 -9.89
N PRO A 55 -5.72 -16.52 -10.38
CA PRO A 55 -5.01 -17.58 -11.09
C PRO A 55 -4.55 -17.12 -12.49
N VAL A 56 -3.42 -16.46 -12.55
CA VAL A 56 -2.68 -16.03 -13.73
C VAL A 56 -1.18 -16.03 -13.42
N ALA A 57 -0.35 -16.68 -14.25
CA ALA A 57 1.09 -16.74 -14.07
C ALA A 57 1.76 -15.69 -14.97
N LEU A 58 2.15 -14.54 -14.41
CA LEU A 58 2.74 -13.44 -15.16
C LEU A 58 4.23 -13.69 -15.47
N ALA A 59 4.66 -13.39 -16.70
CA ALA A 59 6.03 -13.60 -17.18
C ALA A 59 6.69 -12.35 -17.73
N LYS A 60 5.92 -11.35 -18.21
CA LYS A 60 6.43 -10.10 -18.79
C LYS A 60 5.58 -8.93 -18.36
N GLY A 61 6.20 -7.75 -18.21
CA GLY A 61 5.52 -6.48 -17.97
C GLY A 61 6.16 -5.36 -18.79
N GLU A 62 5.32 -4.42 -19.31
CA GLU A 62 5.78 -3.24 -20.06
C GLU A 62 4.72 -2.13 -19.96
N GLY A 63 5.11 -0.98 -19.40
CA GLY A 63 4.19 0.14 -19.22
C GLY A 63 2.95 -0.24 -18.40
N THR A 64 1.78 -0.24 -19.02
CA THR A 64 0.49 -0.54 -18.39
C THR A 64 0.03 -1.98 -18.55
N VAL A 65 0.78 -2.80 -19.25
CA VAL A 65 0.38 -4.14 -19.64
C VAL A 65 1.33 -5.21 -19.12
N VAL A 66 0.75 -6.38 -18.87
CA VAL A 66 1.49 -7.58 -18.48
C VAL A 66 1.05 -8.76 -19.35
N TRP A 67 1.90 -9.77 -19.44
CA TRP A 67 1.62 -11.01 -20.17
C TRP A 67 1.83 -12.20 -19.27
N ASP A 68 0.95 -13.19 -19.40
CA ASP A 68 1.14 -14.47 -18.74
C ASP A 68 2.13 -15.37 -19.48
N VAL A 69 2.40 -16.54 -18.90
CA VAL A 69 3.34 -17.53 -19.46
C VAL A 69 2.83 -18.14 -20.77
N GLU A 70 1.54 -18.09 -21.07
CA GLU A 70 0.97 -18.49 -22.36
C GLU A 70 1.00 -17.35 -23.40
N GLY A 71 1.46 -16.15 -23.03
CA GLY A 71 1.56 -14.99 -23.91
C GLY A 71 0.29 -14.16 -24.00
N LYS A 72 -0.74 -14.43 -23.21
CA LYS A 72 -1.96 -13.62 -23.19
C LYS A 72 -1.67 -12.28 -22.50
N ARG A 73 -2.12 -11.19 -23.13
CA ARG A 73 -1.95 -9.81 -22.69
C ARG A 73 -3.08 -9.39 -21.75
N TYR A 74 -2.73 -8.61 -20.73
CA TYR A 74 -3.66 -8.01 -19.78
C TYR A 74 -3.29 -6.56 -19.48
N TYR A 75 -4.29 -5.71 -19.25
CA TYR A 75 -4.10 -4.45 -18.56
C TYR A 75 -3.91 -4.71 -17.05
N ASP A 76 -2.86 -4.12 -16.46
CA ASP A 76 -2.64 -4.18 -15.01
C ASP A 76 -3.37 -3.04 -14.31
N PHE A 77 -4.44 -3.36 -13.58
CA PHE A 77 -5.21 -2.39 -12.79
C PHE A 77 -4.99 -2.55 -11.29
N LEU A 78 -3.91 -3.25 -10.89
CA LEU A 78 -3.44 -3.34 -9.52
C LEU A 78 -2.13 -2.58 -9.29
N SER A 79 -1.22 -2.55 -10.28
CA SER A 79 0.10 -1.91 -10.24
C SER A 79 0.92 -2.31 -9.01
N ALA A 80 0.88 -3.60 -8.63
CA ALA A 80 1.50 -4.08 -7.39
C ALA A 80 1.14 -3.19 -6.18
N TYR A 81 -0.14 -2.83 -6.04
CA TYR A 81 -0.66 -1.94 -4.99
C TYR A 81 -0.06 -0.53 -5.02
N SER A 82 0.08 0.06 -6.20
CA SER A 82 0.71 1.37 -6.46
C SER A 82 2.23 1.39 -6.32
N ALA A 83 2.92 0.26 -6.53
CA ALA A 83 4.37 0.22 -6.57
C ALA A 83 4.95 0.51 -7.97
N VAL A 84 4.21 0.23 -9.03
CA VAL A 84 4.63 0.47 -10.42
C VAL A 84 3.91 1.67 -11.05
N ASN A 85 3.91 2.80 -10.35
CA ASN A 85 3.29 4.04 -10.84
C ASN A 85 3.89 4.48 -12.19
N GLN A 86 5.20 4.35 -12.34
CA GLN A 86 5.95 4.71 -13.55
C GLN A 86 5.78 3.70 -14.70
N GLY A 87 4.99 2.64 -14.47
CA GLY A 87 4.82 1.54 -15.43
C GLY A 87 5.82 0.40 -15.23
N HIS A 88 5.45 -0.77 -15.73
CA HIS A 88 6.32 -1.94 -15.69
C HIS A 88 7.57 -1.72 -16.50
N CYS A 89 8.72 -2.04 -15.95
CA CYS A 89 10.00 -2.07 -16.63
C CYS A 89 10.37 -0.73 -17.30
N HIS A 90 10.12 0.40 -16.62
CA HIS A 90 10.42 1.72 -17.17
C HIS A 90 11.89 1.84 -17.59
N PRO A 91 12.21 2.18 -18.88
CA PRO A 91 13.55 2.03 -19.43
C PRO A 91 14.60 2.89 -18.73
N ARG A 92 14.27 4.11 -18.31
CA ARG A 92 15.17 5.01 -17.57
C ARG A 92 15.54 4.41 -16.23
N ILE A 93 14.56 3.88 -15.48
CA ILE A 93 14.75 3.32 -14.12
C ILE A 93 15.56 2.02 -14.22
N ILE A 94 15.25 1.14 -15.18
CA ILE A 94 16.05 -0.06 -15.47
C ILE A 94 17.51 0.29 -15.81
N ASN A 95 17.72 1.33 -16.62
CA ASN A 95 19.06 1.74 -17.00
C ASN A 95 19.85 2.28 -15.79
N ALA A 96 19.22 3.05 -14.90
CA ALA A 96 19.82 3.52 -13.65
C ALA A 96 20.24 2.34 -12.76
N LEU A 97 19.37 1.33 -12.61
CA LEU A 97 19.66 0.11 -11.87
C LEU A 97 20.87 -0.63 -12.45
N LYS A 98 20.85 -0.91 -13.77
CA LYS A 98 21.95 -1.63 -14.45
C LYS A 98 23.29 -0.92 -14.29
N LYS A 99 23.33 0.39 -14.55
CA LYS A 99 24.56 1.19 -14.42
C LYS A 99 25.11 1.17 -12.99
N GLN A 100 24.26 1.32 -11.98
CA GLN A 100 24.71 1.34 -10.60
C GLN A 100 25.13 -0.06 -10.11
N ALA A 101 24.49 -1.11 -10.61
CA ALA A 101 24.82 -2.49 -10.26
C ALA A 101 26.25 -2.88 -10.66
N ASP A 102 26.76 -2.32 -11.77
CA ASP A 102 28.14 -2.55 -12.25
C ASP A 102 29.20 -1.77 -11.44
N ILE A 103 28.79 -0.83 -10.56
CA ILE A 103 29.73 0.05 -9.83
C ILE A 103 29.80 -0.32 -8.36
N LEU A 104 28.68 -0.21 -7.65
CA LEU A 104 28.62 -0.42 -6.19
C LEU A 104 27.16 -0.62 -5.76
N THR A 105 26.86 -1.75 -5.11
CA THR A 105 25.49 -2.11 -4.74
C THR A 105 25.19 -1.85 -3.26
N LEU A 106 26.13 -2.16 -2.36
CA LEU A 106 25.93 -2.09 -0.90
C LEU A 106 27.24 -1.78 -0.17
N THR A 107 27.18 -0.86 0.80
CA THR A 107 28.28 -0.55 1.73
C THR A 107 27.88 -0.68 3.19
N SER A 108 26.57 -0.90 3.48
CA SER A 108 25.95 -0.58 4.76
C SER A 108 26.15 0.90 5.17
N ARG A 109 25.79 1.24 6.40
CA ARG A 109 26.04 2.60 6.97
C ARG A 109 27.34 2.68 7.79
N ALA A 110 28.16 1.64 7.73
CA ALA A 110 29.48 1.65 8.35
C ALA A 110 30.47 2.56 7.60
N PHE A 111 30.22 2.82 6.31
CA PHE A 111 31.05 3.67 5.45
C PHE A 111 30.18 4.67 4.70
N TYR A 112 30.78 5.81 4.35
CA TYR A 112 30.19 6.72 3.37
C TYR A 112 30.24 6.13 1.96
N ASN A 113 29.30 6.55 1.11
CA ASN A 113 29.37 6.31 -0.32
C ASN A 113 28.97 7.60 -1.07
N ASN A 114 29.31 7.69 -2.33
CA ASN A 114 29.10 8.89 -3.13
C ASN A 114 27.67 9.10 -3.64
N VAL A 115 26.74 8.19 -3.33
CA VAL A 115 25.36 8.22 -3.88
C VAL A 115 24.35 8.64 -2.82
N LEU A 116 24.53 8.20 -1.57
CA LEU A 116 23.53 8.41 -0.53
C LEU A 116 23.27 9.90 -0.27
N GLY A 117 24.33 10.71 -0.14
CA GLY A 117 24.18 12.17 0.06
C GLY A 117 23.45 12.85 -1.10
N GLU A 118 23.68 12.44 -2.35
CA GLU A 118 22.93 12.92 -3.52
C GLU A 118 21.43 12.60 -3.42
N TYR A 119 21.11 11.40 -2.95
CA TYR A 119 19.72 10.97 -2.74
C TYR A 119 19.07 11.76 -1.61
N GLU A 120 19.75 11.91 -0.49
CA GLU A 120 19.26 12.65 0.69
C GLU A 120 18.99 14.11 0.32
N GLU A 121 19.93 14.78 -0.35
CA GLU A 121 19.76 16.15 -0.84
C GLU A 121 18.57 16.27 -1.81
N TYR A 122 18.50 15.40 -2.82
CA TYR A 122 17.44 15.46 -3.82
C TYR A 122 16.05 15.25 -3.21
N VAL A 123 15.91 14.26 -2.33
CA VAL A 123 14.61 13.93 -1.71
C VAL A 123 14.16 15.00 -0.72
N THR A 124 15.07 15.52 0.11
CA THR A 124 14.73 16.59 1.06
C THR A 124 14.33 17.88 0.34
N GLN A 125 15.03 18.27 -0.71
CA GLN A 125 14.66 19.43 -1.53
C GLN A 125 13.33 19.24 -2.24
N LEU A 126 13.08 18.04 -2.80
CA LEU A 126 11.84 17.75 -3.54
C LEU A 126 10.59 17.82 -2.66
N PHE A 127 10.67 17.33 -1.43
CA PHE A 127 9.53 17.25 -0.51
C PHE A 127 9.50 18.36 0.55
N GLY A 128 10.53 19.20 0.64
CA GLY A 128 10.58 20.34 1.54
C GLY A 128 10.75 19.96 3.02
N TYR A 129 11.61 19.00 3.34
CA TYR A 129 12.00 18.58 4.70
C TYR A 129 13.49 18.70 4.89
N ASP A 130 13.94 18.84 6.15
CA ASP A 130 15.38 18.99 6.45
C ASP A 130 16.14 17.67 6.31
N LYS A 131 15.50 16.54 6.66
CA LYS A 131 16.15 15.23 6.73
C LYS A 131 15.29 14.11 6.15
N VAL A 132 15.98 13.10 5.63
CA VAL A 132 15.41 11.82 5.21
C VAL A 132 16.18 10.66 5.84
N LEU A 133 15.45 9.65 6.33
CA LEU A 133 15.99 8.39 6.79
C LEU A 133 15.53 7.28 5.84
N PRO A 134 16.42 6.77 4.97
CA PRO A 134 16.05 5.73 4.00
C PRO A 134 15.99 4.36 4.65
N MET A 135 14.94 3.60 4.28
CA MET A 135 14.73 2.21 4.66
C MET A 135 14.41 1.39 3.38
N ASN A 136 13.87 0.17 3.52
CA ASN A 136 13.65 -0.71 2.37
C ASN A 136 12.16 -0.91 2.07
N THR A 137 11.37 -1.32 3.04
CA THR A 137 9.93 -1.59 2.87
C THR A 137 9.09 -0.50 3.51
N GLY A 138 7.84 -0.35 3.05
CA GLY A 138 6.92 0.61 3.66
C GLY A 138 6.71 0.38 5.15
N VAL A 139 6.67 -0.89 5.60
CA VAL A 139 6.53 -1.21 7.02
C VAL A 139 7.76 -0.82 7.83
N GLU A 140 8.98 -0.96 7.29
CA GLU A 140 10.17 -0.43 7.96
C GLU A 140 10.12 1.10 8.10
N GLY A 141 9.56 1.79 7.10
CA GLY A 141 9.26 3.23 7.20
C GLY A 141 8.27 3.53 8.33
N GLY A 142 7.19 2.76 8.43
CA GLY A 142 6.21 2.86 9.52
C GLY A 142 6.79 2.60 10.91
N GLU A 143 7.59 1.55 11.05
CA GLU A 143 8.33 1.23 12.28
C GLU A 143 9.31 2.36 12.66
N THR A 144 10.02 2.91 11.68
CA THR A 144 10.93 4.04 11.85
C THR A 144 10.19 5.29 12.33
N ALA A 145 9.09 5.66 11.68
CA ALA A 145 8.25 6.80 12.06
C ALA A 145 7.68 6.64 13.47
N THR A 146 7.21 5.42 13.81
CA THR A 146 6.72 5.06 15.14
C THR A 146 7.80 5.21 16.21
N LYS A 147 9.02 4.69 15.97
CA LYS A 147 10.15 4.84 16.88
C LYS A 147 10.59 6.30 17.03
N LEU A 148 10.65 7.02 15.91
CA LEU A 148 11.02 8.45 15.88
C LEU A 148 10.03 9.27 16.71
N ALA A 149 8.73 9.08 16.53
CA ALA A 149 7.68 9.78 17.27
C ALA A 149 7.75 9.50 18.78
N ARG A 150 7.96 8.24 19.18
CA ARG A 150 8.17 7.90 20.60
C ARG A 150 9.41 8.58 21.16
N LYS A 151 10.53 8.57 20.42
CA LYS A 151 11.78 9.19 20.85
C LYS A 151 11.64 10.72 21.02
N TRP A 152 10.97 11.37 20.07
CA TRP A 152 10.61 12.78 20.15
C TRP A 152 9.71 13.05 21.36
N GLY A 153 8.70 12.20 21.57
CA GLY A 153 7.80 12.29 22.74
C GLY A 153 8.55 12.30 24.07
N TYR A 154 9.57 11.46 24.21
CA TYR A 154 10.39 11.42 25.42
C TYR A 154 11.35 12.59 25.52
N LYS A 155 12.05 12.92 24.43
CA LYS A 155 13.13 13.94 24.45
C LYS A 155 12.63 15.38 24.36
N LYS A 156 11.54 15.63 23.63
CA LYS A 156 11.05 16.98 23.31
C LYS A 156 9.73 17.31 24.00
N LYS A 157 8.76 16.41 23.95
CA LYS A 157 7.47 16.62 24.60
C LYS A 157 7.50 16.37 26.12
N GLY A 158 8.50 15.63 26.63
CA GLY A 158 8.67 15.36 28.06
C GLY A 158 7.76 14.25 28.59
N ILE A 159 7.30 13.35 27.75
CA ILE A 159 6.51 12.18 28.16
C ILE A 159 7.37 11.30 29.08
N PRO A 160 6.83 10.81 30.24
CA PRO A 160 7.56 9.91 31.11
C PRO A 160 7.98 8.61 30.40
N ALA A 161 9.11 8.05 30.79
CA ALA A 161 9.68 6.85 30.18
C ALA A 161 8.64 5.71 30.06
N ASN A 162 8.60 5.07 28.91
CA ASN A 162 7.70 3.94 28.56
C ASN A 162 6.20 4.28 28.55
N GLN A 163 5.81 5.56 28.55
CA GLN A 163 4.40 5.96 28.53
C GLN A 163 3.93 6.56 27.20
N ALA A 164 4.81 6.74 26.22
CA ALA A 164 4.44 7.31 24.93
C ALA A 164 3.40 6.43 24.22
N LYS A 165 2.28 7.06 23.86
CA LYS A 165 1.18 6.46 23.10
C LYS A 165 1.09 7.04 21.69
N GLN A 166 0.53 6.27 20.78
CA GLN A 166 0.25 6.70 19.41
C GLN A 166 -1.18 6.39 19.03
N VAL A 167 -1.79 7.29 18.28
CA VAL A 167 -3.14 7.14 17.77
C VAL A 167 -3.07 6.65 16.33
N PHE A 168 -3.95 5.70 15.99
CA PHE A 168 -4.15 5.17 14.64
C PHE A 168 -5.64 5.18 14.30
N ALA A 169 -5.95 5.31 13.01
CA ALA A 169 -7.33 5.20 12.56
C ALA A 169 -7.72 3.72 12.35
N LYS A 170 -8.95 3.35 12.70
CA LYS A 170 -9.50 2.02 12.35
C LYS A 170 -9.50 1.82 10.84
N GLY A 171 -9.26 0.60 10.38
CA GLY A 171 -9.11 0.29 8.96
C GLY A 171 -7.74 0.63 8.38
N ASN A 172 -6.75 1.04 9.20
CA ASN A 172 -5.40 1.29 8.77
C ASN A 172 -4.70 0.04 8.25
N PHE A 173 -3.77 0.26 7.33
CA PHE A 173 -2.83 -0.76 6.89
C PHE A 173 -1.46 -0.12 6.60
N TRP A 174 -0.45 -0.47 7.40
CA TRP A 174 0.91 -0.01 7.18
C TRP A 174 1.96 -1.14 7.23
N GLY A 175 1.50 -2.40 7.22
CA GLY A 175 2.35 -3.58 7.13
C GLY A 175 1.85 -4.78 7.93
N ARG A 176 2.73 -5.78 8.06
CA ARG A 176 2.41 -7.06 8.69
C ARG A 176 3.40 -7.48 9.79
N THR A 177 4.23 -6.55 10.29
CA THR A 177 5.05 -6.78 11.48
C THR A 177 4.19 -6.81 12.74
N LEU A 178 4.72 -7.33 13.84
CA LEU A 178 3.99 -7.35 15.12
C LEU A 178 3.56 -5.95 15.56
N ALA A 179 4.39 -4.91 15.33
CA ALA A 179 3.98 -3.54 15.61
C ALA A 179 2.85 -3.08 14.69
N ALA A 180 2.94 -3.33 13.38
CA ALA A 180 1.91 -2.92 12.42
C ALA A 180 0.56 -3.57 12.72
N ILE A 181 0.53 -4.89 12.95
CA ILE A 181 -0.71 -5.59 13.24
C ILE A 181 -1.32 -5.24 14.60
N SER A 182 -0.53 -4.69 15.52
CA SER A 182 -1.02 -4.23 16.82
C SER A 182 -1.97 -3.04 16.72
N SER A 183 -1.94 -2.28 15.62
CA SER A 183 -2.91 -1.23 15.30
C SER A 183 -3.99 -1.67 14.31
N SER A 184 -3.94 -2.91 13.82
CA SER A 184 -4.91 -3.39 12.83
C SER A 184 -6.28 -3.66 13.44
N THR A 185 -7.31 -3.39 12.67
CA THR A 185 -8.70 -3.80 12.98
C THR A 185 -9.18 -4.92 12.04
N ASP A 186 -8.31 -5.43 11.18
CA ASP A 186 -8.58 -6.58 10.32
C ASP A 186 -8.22 -7.89 11.04
N PRO A 187 -9.22 -8.73 11.41
CA PRO A 187 -8.98 -9.98 12.14
C PRO A 187 -8.01 -10.93 11.43
N GLU A 188 -8.00 -10.97 10.09
CA GLU A 188 -7.08 -11.80 9.31
C GLU A 188 -5.62 -11.38 9.50
N SER A 189 -5.39 -10.10 9.83
CA SER A 189 -4.05 -9.56 10.05
C SER A 189 -3.51 -9.79 11.44
N TYR A 190 -4.34 -9.77 12.49
CA TYR A 190 -3.85 -9.77 13.87
C TYR A 190 -4.19 -11.02 14.69
N GLN A 191 -5.29 -11.74 14.39
CA GLN A 191 -5.70 -12.88 15.21
C GLN A 191 -4.63 -13.98 15.24
N GLY A 192 -4.32 -14.45 16.47
CA GLY A 192 -3.35 -15.52 16.68
C GLY A 192 -1.88 -15.08 16.74
N PHE A 193 -1.57 -13.78 16.57
CA PHE A 193 -0.21 -13.26 16.58
C PHE A 193 0.16 -12.42 17.82
N GLY A 194 -0.70 -12.41 18.86
CA GLY A 194 -0.36 -11.73 20.12
C GLY A 194 0.82 -12.38 20.87
N PRO A 195 1.42 -11.67 21.88
CA PRO A 195 0.97 -10.41 22.48
C PRO A 195 1.25 -9.19 21.60
N TYR A 196 0.37 -8.19 21.69
CA TYR A 196 0.44 -7.00 20.85
C TYR A 196 1.26 -5.87 21.49
N MET A 197 1.78 -4.97 20.64
CA MET A 197 2.52 -3.77 21.06
C MET A 197 1.62 -2.87 21.91
N PRO A 198 2.06 -2.47 23.13
CA PRO A 198 1.31 -1.54 23.97
C PRO A 198 1.42 -0.09 23.50
N GLY A 199 0.50 0.76 23.98
CA GLY A 199 0.53 2.19 23.78
C GLY A 199 -0.09 2.63 22.45
N TYR A 200 -0.88 1.79 21.78
CA TYR A 200 -1.64 2.15 20.58
C TYR A 200 -3.10 2.43 20.94
N ILE A 201 -3.63 3.53 20.40
CA ILE A 201 -5.02 3.96 20.55
C ILE A 201 -5.68 3.93 19.20
N LEU A 202 -6.84 3.30 19.07
CA LEU A 202 -7.59 3.20 17.83
C LEU A 202 -8.82 4.09 17.86
N ILE A 203 -8.95 4.98 16.90
CA ILE A 203 -10.12 5.87 16.71
C ILE A 203 -10.79 5.58 15.35
N PRO A 204 -12.07 5.93 15.16
CA PRO A 204 -12.66 5.87 13.83
C PRO A 204 -11.90 6.74 12.82
N TYR A 205 -11.78 6.27 11.57
CA TYR A 205 -11.26 7.08 10.47
C TYR A 205 -12.24 8.21 10.15
N ASN A 206 -11.75 9.37 9.74
CA ASN A 206 -12.57 10.54 9.39
C ASN A 206 -13.38 11.12 10.58
N ASP A 207 -12.91 10.94 11.82
CA ASP A 207 -13.55 11.42 13.04
C ASP A 207 -12.62 12.39 13.81
N LEU A 208 -12.75 13.69 13.50
CA LEU A 208 -11.94 14.73 14.15
C LEU A 208 -12.27 14.89 15.65
N LYS A 209 -13.50 14.57 16.07
CA LYS A 209 -13.88 14.65 17.49
C LYS A 209 -13.18 13.56 18.29
N ALA A 210 -13.15 12.34 17.76
CA ALA A 210 -12.43 11.23 18.40
C ALA A 210 -10.92 11.51 18.44
N LEU A 211 -10.34 12.15 17.40
CA LEU A 211 -8.95 12.56 17.38
C LEU A 211 -8.65 13.63 18.45
N ASP A 212 -9.45 14.70 18.53
CA ASP A 212 -9.27 15.76 19.54
C ASP A 212 -9.34 15.17 20.97
N GLU A 213 -10.28 14.27 21.22
CA GLU A 213 -10.40 13.63 22.53
C GLU A 213 -9.20 12.73 22.87
N ALA A 214 -8.76 11.89 21.94
CA ALA A 214 -7.62 10.99 22.15
C ALA A 214 -6.30 11.76 22.37
N THR A 215 -6.13 12.89 21.69
CA THR A 215 -4.89 13.69 21.75
C THR A 215 -4.82 14.65 22.93
N LYS A 216 -5.88 14.78 23.76
CA LYS A 216 -5.84 15.48 25.06
C LYS A 216 -4.98 14.75 26.09
N ASP A 217 -4.80 13.43 25.93
CA ASP A 217 -3.87 12.67 26.77
C ASP A 217 -2.42 13.16 26.53
N PRO A 218 -1.75 13.76 27.53
CA PRO A 218 -0.42 14.34 27.36
C PRO A 218 0.65 13.30 26.99
N THR A 219 0.37 12.02 27.15
CA THR A 219 1.27 10.92 26.78
C THR A 219 1.16 10.50 25.31
N VAL A 220 0.21 11.05 24.56
CA VAL A 220 0.11 10.82 23.11
C VAL A 220 1.19 11.63 22.38
N CYS A 221 2.07 10.94 21.66
CA CYS A 221 3.16 11.59 20.91
C CYS A 221 2.84 11.80 19.43
N ALA A 222 1.99 10.96 18.82
CA ALA A 222 1.69 11.05 17.39
C ALA A 222 0.31 10.51 17.03
N PHE A 223 -0.22 10.99 15.92
CA PHE A 223 -1.30 10.39 15.14
C PHE A 223 -0.75 9.97 13.77
N MET A 224 -0.84 8.68 13.43
CA MET A 224 -0.45 8.14 12.12
C MET A 224 -1.68 7.76 11.33
N VAL A 225 -1.78 8.26 10.10
CA VAL A 225 -2.94 8.04 9.23
C VAL A 225 -2.55 7.99 7.76
N GLU A 226 -3.22 7.14 6.99
CA GLU A 226 -3.21 7.17 5.53
C GLU A 226 -4.13 8.32 5.06
N PRO A 227 -3.69 9.25 4.20
CA PRO A 227 -4.56 10.31 3.65
C PRO A 227 -5.80 9.76 2.93
N ILE A 228 -5.68 8.60 2.30
CA ILE A 228 -6.77 7.75 1.79
C ILE A 228 -6.44 6.32 2.20
N GLN A 229 -7.33 5.65 2.89
CA GLN A 229 -7.10 4.25 3.29
C GLN A 229 -7.22 3.33 2.07
N GLY A 230 -6.08 2.83 1.59
CA GLY A 230 -6.00 2.02 0.38
C GLY A 230 -6.55 0.61 0.56
N GLU A 231 -6.02 -0.13 1.54
CA GLU A 231 -6.41 -1.53 1.79
C GLU A 231 -7.85 -1.67 2.27
N ALA A 232 -8.38 -0.70 3.02
CA ALA A 232 -9.79 -0.66 3.41
C ALA A 232 -10.76 -0.49 2.21
N GLY A 233 -10.22 -0.37 1.00
CA GLY A 233 -10.98 -0.25 -0.26
C GLY A 233 -11.12 1.17 -0.74
N VAL A 234 -10.05 1.94 -0.71
CA VAL A 234 -9.96 3.34 -1.18
C VAL A 234 -10.96 4.24 -0.44
N VAL A 235 -10.87 4.28 0.89
CA VAL A 235 -11.74 5.14 1.71
C VAL A 235 -11.17 6.56 1.68
N VAL A 236 -11.84 7.44 0.92
CA VAL A 236 -11.52 8.87 0.81
C VAL A 236 -12.21 9.59 1.97
N PRO A 237 -11.49 10.41 2.76
CA PRO A 237 -12.12 11.14 3.86
C PRO A 237 -12.95 12.32 3.34
N ASP A 238 -13.77 12.89 4.23
CA ASP A 238 -14.54 14.09 3.93
C ASP A 238 -13.63 15.32 3.68
N PRO A 239 -14.05 16.28 2.87
CA PRO A 239 -13.33 17.53 2.70
C PRO A 239 -13.05 18.22 4.04
N GLY A 240 -11.81 18.67 4.23
CA GLY A 240 -11.38 19.33 5.47
C GLY A 240 -10.86 18.37 6.56
N TYR A 241 -10.93 17.08 6.37
CA TYR A 241 -10.44 16.12 7.38
C TYR A 241 -8.95 16.29 7.68
N LEU A 242 -8.09 16.31 6.67
CA LEU A 242 -6.64 16.42 6.89
C LEU A 242 -6.23 17.79 7.43
N GLN A 243 -6.95 18.89 7.07
CA GLN A 243 -6.75 20.20 7.69
C GLN A 243 -7.10 20.12 9.19
N GLY A 244 -8.25 19.55 9.54
CA GLY A 244 -8.65 19.35 10.93
C GLY A 244 -7.66 18.46 11.71
N VAL A 245 -7.12 17.43 11.08
CA VAL A 245 -6.03 16.60 11.68
C VAL A 245 -4.82 17.49 12.00
N ARG A 246 -4.36 18.31 11.05
CA ARG A 246 -3.22 19.21 11.28
C ARG A 246 -3.48 20.19 12.44
N GLU A 247 -4.64 20.80 12.46
CA GLU A 247 -5.02 21.76 13.50
C GLU A 247 -5.06 21.12 14.88
N ILE A 248 -5.69 19.95 15.01
CA ILE A 248 -5.80 19.21 16.28
C ILE A 248 -4.42 18.75 16.76
N CYS A 249 -3.60 18.19 15.87
CA CYS A 249 -2.26 17.74 16.22
C CYS A 249 -1.39 18.90 16.68
N THR A 250 -1.45 20.05 16.01
CA THR A 250 -0.72 21.27 16.40
C THR A 250 -1.17 21.79 17.78
N LYS A 251 -2.49 21.90 17.98
CA LYS A 251 -3.09 22.38 19.23
C LYS A 251 -2.67 21.52 20.42
N ASN A 252 -2.60 20.20 20.26
CA ASN A 252 -2.34 19.26 21.34
C ASN A 252 -0.86 18.84 21.43
N ASN A 253 0.04 19.48 20.67
CA ASN A 253 1.46 19.13 20.60
C ASN A 253 1.67 17.63 20.32
N VAL A 254 1.04 17.13 19.25
CA VAL A 254 1.09 15.74 18.77
C VAL A 254 1.62 15.75 17.34
N LEU A 255 2.54 14.85 17.01
CA LEU A 255 3.06 14.76 15.64
C LEU A 255 2.00 14.18 14.70
N PHE A 256 1.80 14.82 13.57
CA PHE A 256 1.02 14.29 12.46
C PHE A 256 1.94 13.50 11.53
N ILE A 257 1.72 12.18 11.43
CA ILE A 257 2.44 11.26 10.53
C ILE A 257 1.51 10.90 9.39
N ALA A 258 1.87 11.26 8.16
CA ALA A 258 1.14 10.83 6.96
C ALA A 258 1.82 9.60 6.36
N ASP A 259 1.09 8.49 6.29
CA ASP A 259 1.49 7.31 5.54
C ASP A 259 1.10 7.50 4.06
N GLU A 260 2.05 7.98 3.28
CA GLU A 260 1.93 8.21 1.84
C GLU A 260 2.48 7.04 1.00
N VAL A 261 2.73 5.90 1.62
CA VAL A 261 3.31 4.72 0.94
C VAL A 261 2.45 4.28 -0.25
N GLN A 262 1.13 4.34 -0.15
CA GLN A 262 0.23 4.00 -1.26
C GLN A 262 -0.35 5.21 -1.98
N THR A 263 -0.58 6.31 -1.27
CA THR A 263 -1.30 7.49 -1.77
C THR A 263 -0.42 8.52 -2.44
N GLY A 264 0.86 8.54 -2.07
CA GLY A 264 1.84 9.50 -2.57
C GLY A 264 2.37 9.17 -3.97
N LEU A 265 3.40 9.91 -4.35
CA LEU A 265 4.18 9.69 -5.56
C LEU A 265 3.28 9.68 -6.82
N ALA A 266 2.51 10.75 -6.96
CA ALA A 266 1.62 11.05 -8.08
C ALA A 266 0.33 10.21 -8.16
N ARG A 267 0.17 9.15 -7.36
CA ARG A 267 -0.95 8.20 -7.45
C ARG A 267 -2.32 8.89 -7.40
N THR A 268 -2.49 9.88 -6.54
CA THR A 268 -3.77 10.58 -6.35
C THR A 268 -3.93 11.86 -7.17
N GLY A 269 -3.00 12.15 -8.09
CA GLY A 269 -3.05 13.32 -8.95
C GLY A 269 -2.29 14.55 -8.41
N ARG A 270 -1.56 14.38 -7.32
CA ARG A 270 -0.60 15.34 -6.76
C ARG A 270 0.67 14.59 -6.38
N ARG A 271 1.79 15.29 -6.12
CA ARG A 271 3.04 14.65 -5.67
C ARG A 271 2.80 13.85 -4.40
N LEU A 272 2.14 14.43 -3.42
CA LEU A 272 1.63 13.78 -2.21
C LEU A 272 0.10 13.92 -2.13
N CYS A 273 -0.57 12.99 -1.49
CA CYS A 273 -2.02 13.08 -1.30
C CYS A 273 -2.41 14.25 -0.39
N VAL A 274 -1.60 14.54 0.62
CA VAL A 274 -1.81 15.69 1.53
C VAL A 274 -1.77 17.04 0.81
N ASP A 275 -1.16 17.14 -0.38
CA ASP A 275 -1.11 18.37 -1.18
C ASP A 275 -2.48 18.81 -1.70
N HIS A 276 -3.45 17.89 -1.79
CA HIS A 276 -4.83 18.23 -2.14
C HIS A 276 -5.48 19.18 -1.13
N ASP A 277 -5.06 19.08 0.12
CA ASP A 277 -5.61 19.83 1.25
C ASP A 277 -4.66 20.94 1.73
N ASN A 278 -3.53 21.15 1.03
CA ASN A 278 -2.46 22.08 1.41
C ASN A 278 -1.95 21.84 2.85
N VAL A 279 -1.82 20.61 3.25
CA VAL A 279 -1.40 20.21 4.59
C VAL A 279 0.04 19.69 4.56
N ARG A 280 0.85 20.15 5.52
CA ARG A 280 2.20 19.64 5.73
C ARG A 280 2.24 18.80 7.01
N PRO A 281 2.38 17.46 6.93
CA PRO A 281 2.63 16.60 8.08
C PRO A 281 3.98 16.87 8.74
N ASP A 282 4.13 16.47 9.99
CA ASP A 282 5.42 16.53 10.70
C ASP A 282 6.38 15.43 10.23
N ILE A 283 5.80 14.27 9.86
CA ILE A 283 6.53 13.11 9.32
C ILE A 283 5.78 12.57 8.11
N ILE A 284 6.51 12.28 7.04
CA ILE A 284 5.99 11.57 5.86
C ILE A 284 6.69 10.23 5.73
N ILE A 285 5.92 9.19 5.39
CA ILE A 285 6.44 7.88 5.02
C ILE A 285 6.21 7.67 3.53
N LEU A 286 7.28 7.37 2.79
CA LEU A 286 7.27 7.04 1.37
C LEU A 286 7.72 5.59 1.17
N GLY A 287 7.24 4.95 0.11
CA GLY A 287 7.61 3.58 -0.25
C GLY A 287 7.08 3.20 -1.63
N LYS A 288 6.83 1.92 -1.86
CA LYS A 288 6.23 1.42 -3.12
C LYS A 288 6.83 2.07 -4.38
N ALA A 289 6.14 3.04 -4.98
CA ALA A 289 6.56 3.71 -6.21
C ALA A 289 7.83 4.57 -6.07
N LEU A 290 8.40 4.69 -4.88
CA LEU A 290 9.68 5.39 -4.66
C LEU A 290 10.82 4.80 -5.51
N SER A 291 10.71 3.53 -5.86
CA SER A 291 11.66 2.84 -6.75
C SER A 291 11.11 2.52 -8.13
N GLY A 292 9.89 2.95 -8.45
CA GLY A 292 9.23 2.58 -9.71
C GLY A 292 9.03 1.06 -9.89
N GLY A 293 8.95 0.31 -8.79
CA GLY A 293 8.77 -1.14 -8.80
C GLY A 293 10.04 -1.95 -9.08
N MET A 294 11.21 -1.30 -9.13
CA MET A 294 12.47 -1.98 -9.47
C MET A 294 13.18 -2.60 -8.25
N TYR A 295 13.08 -1.96 -7.08
CA TYR A 295 13.85 -2.34 -5.90
C TYR A 295 13.12 -1.90 -4.63
N PRO A 296 13.19 -2.66 -3.52
CA PRO A 296 12.56 -2.21 -2.27
C PRO A 296 13.26 -0.95 -1.72
N VAL A 297 12.56 0.18 -1.72
CA VAL A 297 13.02 1.44 -1.15
C VAL A 297 11.88 2.12 -0.43
N SER A 298 12.13 2.60 0.79
CA SER A 298 11.25 3.47 1.54
C SER A 298 12.04 4.59 2.20
N ALA A 299 11.33 5.61 2.65
CA ALA A 299 11.93 6.77 3.29
C ALA A 299 11.00 7.37 4.34
N VAL A 300 11.59 7.90 5.40
CA VAL A 300 10.91 8.73 6.40
C VAL A 300 11.52 10.11 6.36
N LEU A 301 10.69 11.14 6.16
CA LEU A 301 11.08 12.53 6.10
C LEU A 301 10.54 13.29 7.32
N ALA A 302 11.36 14.14 7.91
CA ALA A 302 10.99 15.05 8.99
C ALA A 302 12.00 16.19 9.08
N ASP A 303 11.62 17.25 9.80
CA ASP A 303 12.55 18.36 10.07
C ASP A 303 13.55 18.01 11.21
N ASP A 304 14.58 18.81 11.36
CA ASP A 304 15.71 18.59 12.26
C ASP A 304 15.29 18.36 13.72
N ASP A 305 14.34 19.13 14.21
CA ASP A 305 13.87 19.04 15.61
C ASP A 305 13.21 17.69 15.95
N ILE A 306 12.68 17.03 14.95
CA ILE A 306 12.10 15.69 15.06
C ILE A 306 13.15 14.63 14.72
N MET A 307 13.73 14.67 13.51
CA MET A 307 14.61 13.62 13.01
C MET A 307 15.83 13.41 13.88
N LEU A 308 16.44 14.49 14.38
CA LEU A 308 17.63 14.42 15.23
C LEU A 308 17.34 13.97 16.68
N SER A 309 16.10 13.59 16.99
CA SER A 309 15.79 12.88 18.24
C SER A 309 16.44 11.50 18.30
N ILE A 310 16.61 10.82 17.14
CA ILE A 310 17.39 9.58 17.02
C ILE A 310 18.86 9.91 16.91
N GLN A 311 19.70 9.28 17.74
CA GLN A 311 21.13 9.49 17.77
C GLN A 311 21.88 8.35 17.06
N PRO A 312 23.14 8.54 16.66
CA PRO A 312 23.97 7.48 16.08
C PRO A 312 23.94 6.19 16.90
N GLY A 313 23.69 5.06 16.21
CA GLY A 313 23.61 3.73 16.83
C GLY A 313 22.24 3.33 17.39
N GLU A 314 21.26 4.23 17.43
CA GLU A 314 19.93 3.93 18.00
C GLU A 314 18.94 3.33 16.99
N HIS A 315 19.16 3.54 15.69
CA HIS A 315 18.31 3.02 14.62
C HIS A 315 19.08 2.87 13.32
N GLY A 316 18.70 1.91 12.48
CA GLY A 316 19.35 1.71 11.20
C GLY A 316 18.85 0.46 10.45
N SER A 317 19.45 0.24 9.28
CA SER A 317 19.22 -0.91 8.40
C SER A 317 20.51 -1.22 7.64
N THR A 318 20.77 -2.50 7.39
CA THR A 318 21.90 -2.92 6.55
C THR A 318 21.74 -2.41 5.11
N TYR A 319 20.53 -2.47 4.55
CA TYR A 319 20.25 -2.13 3.16
C TYR A 319 19.67 -0.72 2.98
N GLY A 320 19.10 -0.09 4.01
CA GLY A 320 18.52 1.25 3.92
C GLY A 320 19.56 2.27 3.46
N GLY A 321 19.29 2.98 2.36
CA GLY A 321 20.21 3.95 1.77
C GLY A 321 21.36 3.34 0.97
N ASN A 322 21.23 2.10 0.51
CA ASN A 322 22.23 1.49 -0.36
C ASN A 322 22.34 2.23 -1.70
N PRO A 323 23.55 2.28 -2.33
CA PRO A 323 23.76 3.02 -3.58
C PRO A 323 22.84 2.63 -4.71
N LEU A 324 22.54 1.34 -4.85
CA LEU A 324 21.66 0.84 -5.90
C LEU A 324 20.24 1.38 -5.73
N GLY A 325 19.66 1.23 -4.55
CA GLY A 325 18.33 1.73 -4.23
C GLY A 325 18.22 3.25 -4.34
N CYS A 326 19.25 3.99 -3.93
CA CYS A 326 19.29 5.45 -4.02
C CYS A 326 19.27 5.95 -5.48
N LYS A 327 20.10 5.39 -6.38
CA LYS A 327 20.09 5.76 -7.80
C LYS A 327 18.78 5.41 -8.50
N VAL A 328 18.21 4.25 -8.17
CA VAL A 328 16.89 3.85 -8.68
C VAL A 328 15.80 4.82 -8.22
N ALA A 329 15.80 5.20 -6.93
CA ALA A 329 14.80 6.12 -6.38
C ALA A 329 14.91 7.53 -6.97
N ILE A 330 16.12 8.08 -7.11
CA ILE A 330 16.34 9.39 -7.77
C ILE A 330 15.73 9.36 -9.18
N GLU A 331 16.02 8.34 -9.97
CA GLU A 331 15.52 8.26 -11.35
C GLU A 331 14.01 8.03 -11.40
N ALA A 332 13.47 7.21 -10.49
CA ALA A 332 12.04 6.99 -10.38
C ALA A 332 11.26 8.28 -10.04
N LEU A 333 11.80 9.12 -9.15
CA LEU A 333 11.22 10.42 -8.81
C LEU A 333 11.33 11.41 -9.98
N LYS A 334 12.46 11.44 -10.70
CA LYS A 334 12.60 12.27 -11.89
C LYS A 334 11.58 11.90 -12.97
N VAL A 335 11.35 10.61 -13.20
CA VAL A 335 10.32 10.14 -14.15
C VAL A 335 8.93 10.67 -13.74
N LEU A 336 8.56 10.61 -12.46
CA LEU A 336 7.27 11.13 -12.00
C LEU A 336 7.06 12.62 -12.35
N GLU A 337 8.11 13.44 -12.13
CA GLU A 337 8.06 14.90 -12.38
C GLU A 337 8.14 15.23 -13.86
N GLU A 338 9.15 14.71 -14.57
CA GLU A 338 9.46 15.06 -15.95
C GLU A 338 8.40 14.55 -16.93
N GLU A 339 7.82 13.38 -16.67
CA GLU A 339 6.72 12.83 -17.48
C GLU A 339 5.34 13.28 -16.99
N ARG A 340 5.29 14.18 -15.98
CA ARG A 340 4.07 14.81 -15.46
C ARG A 340 3.00 13.80 -15.07
N LEU A 341 3.42 12.74 -14.36
CA LEU A 341 2.53 11.62 -14.05
C LEU A 341 1.43 11.99 -13.05
N ALA A 342 1.61 13.01 -12.23
CA ALA A 342 0.56 13.52 -11.34
C ALA A 342 -0.61 14.13 -12.13
N GLU A 343 -0.30 14.98 -13.11
CA GLU A 343 -1.32 15.60 -13.97
C GLU A 343 -2.04 14.56 -14.83
N ASN A 344 -1.29 13.56 -15.33
CA ASN A 344 -1.92 12.45 -16.07
C ASN A 344 -2.85 11.65 -15.15
N ALA A 345 -2.43 11.35 -13.93
CA ALA A 345 -3.26 10.63 -12.95
C ALA A 345 -4.55 11.39 -12.60
N GLU A 346 -4.47 12.73 -12.47
CA GLU A 346 -5.66 13.57 -12.23
C GLU A 346 -6.63 13.50 -13.40
N LYS A 347 -6.13 13.77 -14.63
CA LYS A 347 -6.94 13.74 -15.86
C LYS A 347 -7.57 12.37 -16.09
N MET A 348 -6.76 11.31 -16.07
CA MET A 348 -7.23 9.96 -16.32
C MET A 348 -8.18 9.49 -15.22
N GLY A 349 -7.94 9.88 -13.97
CA GLY A 349 -8.81 9.56 -12.84
C GLY A 349 -10.21 10.16 -12.96
N GLN A 350 -10.33 11.39 -13.47
CA GLN A 350 -11.63 12.04 -13.74
C GLN A 350 -12.41 11.26 -14.80
N ILE A 351 -11.76 10.90 -15.93
CA ILE A 351 -12.37 10.10 -16.99
C ILE A 351 -12.83 8.75 -16.44
N MET A 352 -11.95 8.06 -15.71
CA MET A 352 -12.24 6.74 -15.15
C MET A 352 -13.46 6.77 -14.21
N ARG A 353 -13.51 7.72 -13.28
CA ARG A 353 -14.65 7.84 -12.35
C ARG A 353 -15.96 8.19 -13.06
N ALA A 354 -15.91 8.99 -14.13
CA ALA A 354 -17.09 9.26 -14.96
C ALA A 354 -17.63 7.96 -15.61
N GLU A 355 -16.74 7.15 -16.20
CA GLU A 355 -17.11 5.86 -16.78
C GLU A 355 -17.64 4.87 -15.73
N LEU A 356 -16.96 4.75 -14.59
CA LEU A 356 -17.38 3.86 -13.49
C LEU A 356 -18.74 4.28 -12.90
N ASN A 357 -19.03 5.57 -12.81
CA ASN A 357 -20.31 6.08 -12.32
C ASN A 357 -21.49 5.78 -13.28
N SER A 358 -21.20 5.52 -14.55
CA SER A 358 -22.21 5.09 -15.54
C SER A 358 -22.62 3.62 -15.41
N LEU A 359 -21.93 2.82 -14.57
CA LEU A 359 -22.20 1.40 -14.38
C LEU A 359 -23.55 1.16 -13.67
N PRO A 360 -24.20 0.01 -13.93
CA PRO A 360 -25.51 -0.35 -13.34
C PRO A 360 -25.47 -0.34 -11.80
N LYS A 361 -26.38 0.38 -11.17
CA LYS A 361 -26.44 0.52 -9.70
C LYS A 361 -26.88 -0.77 -8.97
N ASN A 362 -27.53 -1.70 -9.67
CA ASN A 362 -27.82 -3.02 -9.12
C ASN A 362 -26.56 -3.92 -9.01
N VAL A 363 -25.46 -3.57 -9.68
CA VAL A 363 -24.15 -4.27 -9.58
C VAL A 363 -23.15 -3.44 -8.80
N VAL A 364 -22.99 -2.14 -9.12
CA VAL A 364 -22.01 -1.24 -8.50
C VAL A 364 -22.74 -0.23 -7.62
N LYS A 365 -22.60 -0.35 -6.31
CA LYS A 365 -23.23 0.54 -5.32
C LYS A 365 -22.52 1.89 -5.20
N ILE A 366 -21.20 1.87 -5.12
CA ILE A 366 -20.37 3.04 -4.83
C ILE A 366 -19.17 3.07 -5.79
N VAL A 367 -18.83 4.27 -6.27
CA VAL A 367 -17.57 4.57 -6.93
C VAL A 367 -16.86 5.64 -6.11
N ARG A 368 -15.59 5.44 -5.79
CA ARG A 368 -14.79 6.38 -5.01
C ARG A 368 -13.32 6.37 -5.40
N GLY A 369 -12.62 7.46 -5.11
CA GLY A 369 -11.20 7.56 -5.41
C GLY A 369 -10.75 9.00 -5.68
N LYS A 370 -9.44 9.13 -5.89
CA LYS A 370 -8.76 10.39 -6.24
C LYS A 370 -7.60 10.07 -7.18
N GLY A 371 -7.41 10.86 -8.24
CA GLY A 371 -6.46 10.52 -9.29
C GLY A 371 -6.72 9.12 -9.86
N LEU A 372 -5.68 8.30 -9.97
CA LEU A 372 -5.76 6.89 -10.39
C LEU A 372 -5.72 5.89 -9.22
N LEU A 373 -6.14 6.30 -8.04
CA LEU A 373 -6.48 5.41 -6.93
C LEU A 373 -7.99 5.35 -6.80
N ASN A 374 -8.63 4.32 -7.36
CA ASN A 374 -10.09 4.20 -7.42
C ASN A 374 -10.57 2.83 -6.93
N ALA A 375 -11.82 2.76 -6.50
CA ALA A 375 -12.50 1.52 -6.17
C ALA A 375 -13.98 1.59 -6.51
N ILE A 376 -14.55 0.41 -6.80
CA ILE A 376 -15.98 0.18 -6.83
C ILE A 376 -16.38 -0.73 -5.66
N VAL A 377 -17.55 -0.49 -5.09
CA VAL A 377 -18.19 -1.38 -4.12
C VAL A 377 -19.28 -2.13 -4.83
N ILE A 378 -19.20 -3.45 -4.83
CA ILE A 378 -20.13 -4.36 -5.51
C ILE A 378 -21.35 -4.64 -4.61
N ASN A 379 -22.47 -4.97 -5.20
CA ASN A 379 -23.67 -5.43 -4.49
C ASN A 379 -23.39 -6.75 -3.75
N ASP A 380 -23.86 -6.88 -2.52
CA ASP A 380 -23.63 -8.00 -1.60
C ASP A 380 -24.08 -9.37 -2.17
N LYS A 381 -24.94 -9.36 -3.19
CA LYS A 381 -25.42 -10.57 -3.88
C LYS A 381 -24.43 -11.09 -4.92
N ILE A 382 -23.37 -10.33 -5.22
CA ILE A 382 -22.38 -10.64 -6.25
C ILE A 382 -21.03 -10.83 -5.54
N ASP A 383 -20.34 -11.91 -5.87
CA ASP A 383 -18.97 -12.13 -5.37
C ASP A 383 -17.98 -11.28 -6.18
N ALA A 384 -17.26 -10.39 -5.52
CA ALA A 384 -16.24 -9.56 -6.15
C ALA A 384 -15.06 -10.40 -6.70
N TRP A 385 -14.82 -11.58 -6.15
CA TRP A 385 -13.84 -12.53 -6.69
C TRP A 385 -14.25 -13.01 -8.08
N ASP A 386 -15.52 -13.40 -8.27
CA ASP A 386 -16.04 -13.81 -9.57
C ASP A 386 -15.97 -12.68 -10.60
N VAL A 387 -16.23 -11.44 -10.18
CA VAL A 387 -16.04 -10.26 -11.05
C VAL A 387 -14.59 -10.13 -11.47
N CYS A 388 -13.62 -10.28 -10.55
CA CYS A 388 -12.20 -10.20 -10.88
C CYS A 388 -11.73 -11.36 -11.78
N LEU A 389 -12.24 -12.57 -11.60
CA LEU A 389 -11.97 -13.67 -12.52
C LEU A 389 -12.47 -13.37 -13.93
N ARG A 390 -13.65 -12.78 -14.06
CA ARG A 390 -14.20 -12.40 -15.36
C ARG A 390 -13.49 -11.20 -15.99
N LEU A 391 -13.00 -10.24 -15.18
CA LEU A 391 -12.09 -9.18 -15.64
C LEU A 391 -10.82 -9.76 -16.23
N ARG A 392 -10.16 -10.71 -15.53
CA ARG A 392 -8.99 -11.44 -16.02
C ARG A 392 -9.30 -12.13 -17.36
N ASP A 393 -10.43 -12.79 -17.44
CA ASP A 393 -10.83 -13.51 -18.66
C ASP A 393 -11.02 -12.56 -19.84
N ASN A 394 -11.49 -11.33 -19.58
CA ASN A 394 -11.64 -10.25 -20.56
C ASN A 394 -10.35 -9.43 -20.79
N GLY A 395 -9.23 -9.76 -20.14
CA GLY A 395 -7.92 -9.12 -20.39
C GLY A 395 -7.57 -7.94 -19.46
N LEU A 396 -8.15 -7.86 -18.26
CA LEU A 396 -7.83 -6.86 -17.24
C LEU A 396 -7.63 -7.53 -15.88
N LEU A 397 -6.53 -7.20 -15.19
CA LEU A 397 -6.22 -7.72 -13.88
C LEU A 397 -6.56 -6.71 -12.80
N ALA A 398 -7.44 -7.10 -11.90
CA ALA A 398 -7.79 -6.40 -10.67
C ALA A 398 -7.98 -7.42 -9.55
N LYS A 399 -7.96 -6.97 -8.30
CA LYS A 399 -8.13 -7.86 -7.15
C LYS A 399 -9.14 -7.29 -6.18
N PRO A 400 -10.03 -8.12 -5.61
CA PRO A 400 -10.95 -7.67 -4.57
C PRO A 400 -10.20 -7.44 -3.24
N THR A 401 -10.76 -6.60 -2.39
CA THR A 401 -10.33 -6.38 -1.02
C THR A 401 -11.56 -6.34 -0.10
N HIS A 402 -11.47 -6.96 1.08
CA HIS A 402 -12.57 -7.05 2.05
C HIS A 402 -13.93 -7.43 1.44
N GLY A 403 -13.91 -8.44 0.58
CA GLY A 403 -15.09 -9.15 0.08
C GLY A 403 -15.85 -8.46 -1.06
N ASP A 404 -16.22 -7.20 -0.92
CA ASP A 404 -17.13 -6.50 -1.84
C ASP A 404 -16.50 -5.32 -2.63
N LYS A 405 -15.23 -5.05 -2.42
CA LYS A 405 -14.54 -3.90 -3.03
C LYS A 405 -13.54 -4.35 -4.09
N ILE A 406 -13.54 -3.72 -5.25
CA ILE A 406 -12.54 -3.96 -6.30
C ILE A 406 -11.78 -2.66 -6.51
N ARG A 407 -10.45 -2.71 -6.36
CA ARG A 407 -9.57 -1.57 -6.62
C ARG A 407 -9.15 -1.52 -8.06
N PHE A 408 -9.08 -0.29 -8.58
CA PHE A 408 -8.58 0.03 -9.91
C PHE A 408 -7.51 1.10 -9.82
N SER A 409 -6.26 0.67 -9.94
CA SER A 409 -5.07 1.52 -9.77
C SER A 409 -4.05 1.20 -10.87
N PRO A 410 -4.34 1.53 -12.15
CA PRO A 410 -3.40 1.26 -13.25
C PRO A 410 -2.11 2.07 -13.09
N PRO A 411 -1.00 1.69 -13.76
CA PRO A 411 0.18 2.53 -13.87
C PRO A 411 -0.15 3.92 -14.41
N LEU A 412 0.53 4.96 -13.89
CA LEU A 412 0.21 6.36 -14.20
C LEU A 412 0.59 6.80 -15.61
N VAL A 413 1.35 5.98 -16.32
CA VAL A 413 1.69 6.16 -17.74
C VAL A 413 0.56 5.76 -18.68
N ILE A 414 -0.59 5.36 -18.16
CA ILE A 414 -1.75 4.96 -18.99
C ILE A 414 -2.22 6.11 -19.86
N THR A 415 -2.41 5.82 -21.17
CA THR A 415 -2.97 6.78 -22.12
C THR A 415 -4.51 6.81 -22.02
N GLU A 416 -5.12 7.87 -22.55
CA GLU A 416 -6.58 7.98 -22.58
C GLU A 416 -7.22 6.85 -23.40
N GLU A 417 -6.61 6.46 -24.51
CA GLU A 417 -7.06 5.34 -25.36
C GLU A 417 -7.05 4.02 -24.56
N GLN A 418 -5.93 3.70 -23.92
CA GLN A 418 -5.79 2.51 -23.09
C GLN A 418 -6.79 2.50 -21.92
N LEU A 419 -7.02 3.68 -21.30
CA LEU A 419 -7.97 3.81 -20.22
C LEU A 419 -9.41 3.56 -20.70
N ARG A 420 -9.80 4.11 -21.85
CA ARG A 420 -11.15 3.90 -22.40
C ARG A 420 -11.36 2.45 -22.82
N GLU A 421 -10.37 1.79 -23.43
CA GLU A 421 -10.42 0.35 -23.71
C GLU A 421 -10.62 -0.45 -22.42
N SER A 422 -9.85 -0.12 -21.37
CA SER A 422 -9.98 -0.77 -20.06
C SER A 422 -11.34 -0.54 -19.41
N CYS A 423 -11.89 0.67 -19.50
CA CYS A 423 -13.23 0.99 -19.00
C CYS A 423 -14.31 0.21 -19.79
N HIS A 424 -14.11 0.01 -21.09
CA HIS A 424 -15.00 -0.85 -21.89
C HIS A 424 -14.96 -2.31 -21.39
N ILE A 425 -13.78 -2.86 -21.09
CA ILE A 425 -13.64 -4.20 -20.51
C ILE A 425 -14.36 -4.28 -19.16
N ILE A 426 -14.18 -3.28 -18.29
CA ILE A 426 -14.86 -3.21 -16.99
C ILE A 426 -16.37 -3.19 -17.19
N LYS A 427 -16.88 -2.30 -18.07
CA LYS A 427 -18.30 -2.17 -18.35
C LYS A 427 -18.90 -3.47 -18.89
N LYS A 428 -18.27 -4.10 -19.90
CA LYS A 428 -18.67 -5.40 -20.44
C LYS A 428 -18.74 -6.46 -19.35
N THR A 429 -17.75 -6.50 -18.48
CA THR A 429 -17.69 -7.46 -17.37
C THR A 429 -18.83 -7.22 -16.37
N VAL A 430 -19.02 -5.99 -15.91
CA VAL A 430 -20.05 -5.63 -14.93
C VAL A 430 -21.45 -5.90 -15.48
N MET A 431 -21.72 -5.56 -16.76
CA MET A 431 -23.00 -5.83 -17.43
C MET A 431 -23.35 -7.34 -17.49
N SER A 432 -22.37 -8.23 -17.40
CA SER A 432 -22.62 -9.67 -17.38
C SER A 432 -23.10 -10.20 -16.02
N PHE A 433 -23.21 -9.32 -15.02
CA PHE A 433 -23.77 -9.61 -13.70
C PHE A 433 -25.12 -8.90 -13.45
N THR A 434 -25.65 -8.19 -14.46
CA THR A 434 -27.01 -7.62 -14.41
C THR A 434 -28.04 -8.69 -14.78
#